data_dfa4e1bf2473ef6b6e5125e55a517678
#
_entry.id   dfa4e1bf2473ef6b6e5125e55a517678
#
_cell.length_a   1.000
_cell.length_b   1.000
_cell.length_c   1.000
_cell.angle_alpha   90.00
_cell.angle_beta   90.00
_cell.angle_gamma   90.00
#
_symmetry.space_group_name_H-M   'P 1'
#
loop_
_entity.id
_entity.type
_entity.pdbx_description
1 polymer ?
#
loop_
_entity_poly.entity_id
_entity_poly.type
_entity_poly.pdbx_seq_one_letter_code
_entity_poly.pdbx_strand_id
1 'polypeptide(L)'
;LLTVSREGILDYLQAINQGYVTDSTNLEDEYMRNKIRLNILPLMKEVNPSVMETIQETTFRLSEVASIYHQDRMEAITHKVTFLSPELLRISLIDVLKDVAPISLLHEVLSPKGFNASQIRDIYRSLSSSQSGKRFFSTEWEVLRDREYLWIQKKDSIQLIPELIIEEIERTPSFVIPRDKHIACLDADKLNHPLTIRKWERGDKFVPLGMNGKKKVSDYLTDKKYSLFQKENQ
;
A
#
# COMPACT_ATOMS: atom_id res chain seq x y z
N LEU A 1 -31.92 -4.03 11.72
CA LEU A 1 -32.29 -4.86 12.87
C LEU A 1 -31.27 -4.79 14.04
N LEU A 2 -30.07 -4.27 13.83
CA LEU A 2 -29.04 -4.13 14.89
C LEU A 2 -29.37 -3.03 15.92
N THR A 3 -30.29 -2.14 15.59
CA THR A 3 -30.70 -1.01 16.42
C THR A 3 -31.98 -1.24 17.23
N VAL A 4 -32.61 -2.39 17.10
CA VAL A 4 -33.86 -2.73 17.75
C VAL A 4 -33.68 -3.97 18.62
N SER A 5 -34.20 -3.93 19.86
CA SER A 5 -34.16 -5.06 20.78
C SER A 5 -35.05 -6.22 20.28
N ARG A 6 -34.74 -7.45 20.73
CA ARG A 6 -35.57 -8.61 20.42
C ARG A 6 -37.01 -8.43 20.93
N GLU A 7 -37.16 -7.86 22.08
CA GLU A 7 -38.47 -7.54 22.68
C GLU A 7 -39.26 -6.58 21.78
N GLY A 8 -38.65 -5.48 21.34
CA GLY A 8 -39.28 -4.56 20.39
C GLY A 8 -39.65 -5.20 19.04
N ILE A 9 -38.87 -6.18 18.57
CA ILE A 9 -39.22 -6.95 17.37
C ILE A 9 -40.45 -7.84 17.66
N LEU A 10 -40.49 -8.52 18.79
CA LEU A 10 -41.60 -9.39 19.14
C LEU A 10 -42.91 -8.58 19.35
N ASP A 11 -42.84 -7.43 20.03
CA ASP A 11 -43.97 -6.52 20.21
C ASP A 11 -44.49 -6.01 18.85
N TYR A 12 -43.61 -5.66 17.94
CA TYR A 12 -43.98 -5.26 16.59
C TYR A 12 -44.67 -6.39 15.82
N LEU A 13 -44.13 -7.63 15.85
CA LEU A 13 -44.72 -8.79 15.20
C LEU A 13 -46.12 -9.10 15.78
N GLN A 14 -46.27 -8.97 17.08
CA GLN A 14 -47.56 -9.11 17.75
C GLN A 14 -48.54 -8.06 17.27
N ALA A 15 -48.12 -6.80 17.21
CA ALA A 15 -48.98 -5.70 16.76
C ALA A 15 -49.50 -5.84 15.34
N ILE A 16 -48.72 -6.43 14.43
CA ILE A 16 -49.13 -6.72 13.04
C ILE A 16 -49.72 -8.11 12.85
N ASN A 17 -49.92 -8.87 13.94
CA ASN A 17 -50.45 -10.23 13.98
C ASN A 17 -49.66 -11.21 13.03
N GLN A 18 -48.33 -11.03 12.99
CA GLN A 18 -47.44 -11.84 12.17
C GLN A 18 -46.83 -12.97 13.00
N GLY A 19 -47.05 -14.21 12.60
CA GLY A 19 -46.38 -15.38 13.19
C GLY A 19 -44.88 -15.39 12.89
N TYR A 20 -44.09 -16.00 13.78
CA TYR A 20 -42.66 -16.21 13.59
C TYR A 20 -42.25 -17.61 14.05
N VAL A 21 -41.13 -18.09 13.52
CA VAL A 21 -40.53 -19.36 13.92
C VAL A 21 -39.28 -19.12 14.74
N THR A 22 -39.14 -19.83 15.85
CA THR A 22 -37.91 -19.79 16.64
C THR A 22 -37.05 -20.99 16.28
N ASP A 23 -35.84 -20.74 15.83
CA ASP A 23 -34.83 -21.76 15.62
C ASP A 23 -34.37 -22.30 16.99
N SER A 24 -34.45 -23.63 17.19
CA SER A 24 -34.08 -24.29 18.44
C SER A 24 -32.60 -24.08 18.81
N THR A 25 -31.72 -23.96 17.84
CA THR A 25 -30.29 -23.68 18.06
C THR A 25 -30.03 -22.34 18.75
N ASN A 26 -31.00 -21.43 18.72
CA ASN A 26 -30.93 -20.15 19.43
C ASN A 26 -31.01 -20.28 20.96
N LEU A 27 -31.46 -21.44 21.46
CA LEU A 27 -31.59 -21.75 22.88
C LEU A 27 -30.37 -22.50 23.44
N GLU A 28 -29.48 -22.94 22.56
CA GLU A 28 -28.27 -23.71 22.91
C GLU A 28 -27.06 -22.77 23.04
N ASP A 29 -26.22 -23.02 24.04
CA ASP A 29 -25.05 -22.20 24.32
C ASP A 29 -23.74 -22.74 23.71
N GLU A 30 -23.84 -23.69 22.79
CA GLU A 30 -22.66 -24.25 22.10
C GLU A 30 -21.89 -23.21 21.30
N TYR A 31 -22.59 -22.27 20.67
CA TYR A 31 -21.95 -21.19 19.91
C TYR A 31 -21.56 -20.01 20.80
N MET A 32 -20.35 -19.49 20.61
CA MET A 32 -19.82 -18.35 21.38
C MET A 32 -20.79 -17.16 21.47
N ARG A 33 -21.46 -16.84 20.37
CA ARG A 33 -22.47 -15.77 20.32
C ARG A 33 -23.65 -16.04 21.27
N ASN A 34 -24.15 -17.26 21.27
CA ASN A 34 -25.25 -17.67 22.14
C ASN A 34 -24.81 -17.70 23.61
N LYS A 35 -23.60 -18.18 23.88
CA LYS A 35 -23.01 -18.18 25.22
C LYS A 35 -22.90 -16.77 25.80
N ILE A 36 -22.48 -15.80 25.00
CA ILE A 36 -22.48 -14.39 25.44
C ILE A 36 -23.89 -13.90 25.73
N ARG A 37 -24.84 -14.17 24.82
CA ARG A 37 -26.22 -13.68 24.93
C ARG A 37 -27.00 -14.34 26.07
N LEU A 38 -26.83 -15.63 26.27
CA LEU A 38 -27.63 -16.40 27.24
C LEU A 38 -27.02 -16.38 28.65
N ASN A 39 -25.69 -16.33 28.75
CA ASN A 39 -25.01 -16.49 30.03
C ASN A 39 -24.33 -15.19 30.49
N ILE A 40 -23.57 -14.52 29.62
CA ILE A 40 -22.74 -13.35 30.03
C ILE A 40 -23.58 -12.08 30.16
N LEU A 41 -24.38 -11.76 29.16
CA LEU A 41 -25.20 -10.54 29.19
C LEU A 41 -26.22 -10.51 30.35
N PRO A 42 -26.90 -11.60 30.72
CA PRO A 42 -27.74 -11.62 31.91
C PRO A 42 -26.98 -11.33 33.21
N LEU A 43 -25.80 -11.96 33.41
CA LEU A 43 -24.95 -11.68 34.57
C LEU A 43 -24.47 -10.22 34.60
N MET A 44 -24.14 -9.64 33.45
CA MET A 44 -23.80 -8.21 33.40
C MET A 44 -25.00 -7.31 33.80
N LYS A 45 -26.22 -7.68 33.41
CA LYS A 45 -27.43 -6.98 33.78
C LYS A 45 -27.74 -7.07 35.30
N GLU A 46 -27.42 -8.19 35.93
CA GLU A 46 -27.55 -8.33 37.40
C GLU A 46 -26.62 -7.37 38.15
N VAL A 47 -25.39 -7.17 37.62
CA VAL A 47 -24.41 -6.24 38.20
C VAL A 47 -24.76 -4.79 37.88
N ASN A 48 -25.21 -4.51 36.67
CA ASN A 48 -25.60 -3.17 36.22
C ASN A 48 -26.84 -3.29 35.29
N PRO A 49 -28.03 -2.97 35.76
CA PRO A 49 -29.27 -3.06 34.99
C PRO A 49 -29.24 -2.26 33.66
N SER A 50 -28.49 -1.15 33.62
CA SER A 50 -28.35 -0.28 32.43
C SER A 50 -27.13 -0.63 31.56
N VAL A 51 -26.53 -1.80 31.72
CA VAL A 51 -25.33 -2.18 30.96
C VAL A 51 -25.56 -2.17 29.45
N MET A 52 -26.74 -2.54 28.99
CA MET A 52 -27.04 -2.61 27.54
C MET A 52 -27.09 -1.19 26.94
N GLU A 53 -27.74 -0.27 27.61
CA GLU A 53 -27.79 1.13 27.21
C GLU A 53 -26.40 1.76 27.24
N THR A 54 -25.62 1.50 28.27
CA THR A 54 -24.24 1.98 28.38
C THR A 54 -23.35 1.45 27.25
N ILE A 55 -23.46 0.16 26.91
CA ILE A 55 -22.72 -0.44 25.76
C ILE A 55 -23.18 0.20 24.46
N GLN A 56 -24.48 0.40 24.27
CA GLN A 56 -25.03 0.98 23.06
C GLN A 56 -24.55 2.43 22.86
N GLU A 57 -24.62 3.26 23.91
CA GLU A 57 -24.11 4.64 23.90
C GLU A 57 -22.59 4.67 23.60
N THR A 58 -21.82 3.77 24.23
CA THR A 58 -20.38 3.68 24.01
C THR A 58 -20.09 3.29 22.56
N THR A 59 -20.83 2.33 22.01
CA THR A 59 -20.70 1.90 20.61
C THR A 59 -21.03 3.05 19.65
N PHE A 60 -22.08 3.81 19.94
CA PHE A 60 -22.45 4.99 19.16
C PHE A 60 -21.32 6.04 19.16
N ARG A 61 -20.80 6.42 20.33
CA ARG A 61 -19.69 7.38 20.46
C ARG A 61 -18.43 6.88 19.73
N LEU A 62 -18.11 5.59 19.86
CA LEU A 62 -16.97 5.00 19.14
C LEU A 62 -17.17 5.02 17.61
N SER A 63 -18.40 4.86 17.13
CA SER A 63 -18.70 4.95 15.70
C SER A 63 -18.49 6.35 15.13
N GLU A 64 -18.84 7.40 15.91
CA GLU A 64 -18.56 8.80 15.54
C GLU A 64 -17.05 9.06 15.50
N VAL A 65 -16.32 8.63 16.52
CA VAL A 65 -14.85 8.74 16.56
C VAL A 65 -14.21 7.99 15.39
N ALA A 66 -14.69 6.78 15.05
CA ALA A 66 -14.22 6.02 13.92
C ALA A 66 -14.45 6.77 12.60
N SER A 67 -15.58 7.45 12.44
CA SER A 67 -15.87 8.25 11.24
C SER A 67 -14.89 9.42 11.09
N ILE A 68 -14.62 10.15 12.17
CA ILE A 68 -13.64 11.25 12.19
C ILE A 68 -12.23 10.70 11.87
N TYR A 69 -11.86 9.58 12.51
CA TYR A 69 -10.57 8.93 12.25
C TYR A 69 -10.41 8.54 10.79
N HIS A 70 -11.41 7.90 10.19
CA HIS A 70 -11.36 7.49 8.78
C HIS A 70 -11.22 8.68 7.84
N GLN A 71 -11.98 9.76 8.09
CA GLN A 71 -11.90 10.98 7.29
C GLN A 71 -10.49 11.58 7.35
N ASP A 72 -9.95 11.77 8.55
CA ASP A 72 -8.60 12.30 8.75
C ASP A 72 -7.51 11.43 8.10
N ARG A 73 -7.62 10.09 8.23
CA ARG A 73 -6.65 9.17 7.63
C ARG A 73 -6.72 9.16 6.11
N MET A 74 -7.90 9.22 5.51
CA MET A 74 -8.07 9.32 4.06
C MET A 74 -7.50 10.62 3.51
N GLU A 75 -7.70 11.73 4.21
CA GLU A 75 -7.09 13.01 3.87
C GLU A 75 -5.57 12.94 3.96
N ALA A 76 -5.03 12.40 5.05
CA ALA A 76 -3.59 12.20 5.21
C ALA A 76 -2.99 11.32 4.10
N ILE A 77 -3.65 10.24 3.69
CA ILE A 77 -3.23 9.38 2.58
C ILE A 77 -3.21 10.18 1.28
N THR A 78 -4.26 10.94 0.99
CA THR A 78 -4.36 11.73 -0.24
C THR A 78 -3.22 12.74 -0.38
N HIS A 79 -2.81 13.35 0.73
CA HIS A 79 -1.75 14.37 0.71
C HIS A 79 -0.33 13.82 0.83
N LYS A 80 -0.13 12.70 1.51
CA LYS A 80 1.22 12.19 1.86
C LYS A 80 1.65 10.99 1.03
N VAL A 81 0.71 10.27 0.41
CA VAL A 81 1.01 9.10 -0.41
C VAL A 81 0.98 9.50 -1.89
N THR A 82 2.10 9.31 -2.56
CA THR A 82 2.18 9.49 -4.02
C THR A 82 1.95 8.14 -4.71
N PHE A 83 0.86 8.01 -5.42
CA PHE A 83 0.59 6.85 -6.27
C PHE A 83 1.24 7.10 -7.64
N LEU A 84 2.20 6.26 -8.02
CA LEU A 84 2.89 6.32 -9.32
C LEU A 84 2.23 5.37 -10.32
N SER A 85 1.72 4.24 -9.85
CA SER A 85 0.86 3.31 -10.57
C SER A 85 0.00 2.54 -9.56
N PRO A 86 -0.98 1.71 -10.00
CA PRO A 86 -1.73 0.84 -9.10
C PRO A 86 -0.86 -0.10 -8.26
N GLU A 87 0.35 -0.40 -8.74
CA GLU A 87 1.27 -1.36 -8.14
C GLU A 87 2.49 -0.72 -7.49
N LEU A 88 2.64 0.61 -7.59
CA LEU A 88 3.79 1.34 -7.05
C LEU A 88 3.36 2.65 -6.41
N LEU A 89 3.68 2.80 -5.14
CA LEU A 89 3.44 4.04 -4.38
C LEU A 89 4.65 4.35 -3.49
N ARG A 90 4.74 5.61 -3.07
CA ARG A 90 5.77 6.08 -2.16
C ARG A 90 5.21 7.04 -1.14
N ILE A 91 5.87 7.10 0.01
CA ILE A 91 5.58 8.07 1.08
C ILE A 91 6.91 8.69 1.49
N SER A 92 6.95 10.02 1.64
CA SER A 92 8.11 10.70 2.20
C SER A 92 8.32 10.28 3.66
N LEU A 93 9.56 9.95 4.05
CA LEU A 93 9.90 9.61 5.44
C LEU A 93 9.58 10.78 6.38
N ILE A 94 9.80 12.01 5.93
CA ILE A 94 9.50 13.22 6.71
C ILE A 94 7.99 13.34 6.94
N ASP A 95 7.17 13.05 5.94
CA ASP A 95 5.71 13.14 6.05
C ASP A 95 5.15 12.08 7.00
N VAL A 96 5.75 10.88 7.02
CA VAL A 96 5.40 9.86 8.01
C VAL A 96 5.80 10.30 9.41
N LEU A 97 7.05 10.75 9.60
CA LEU A 97 7.57 11.12 10.92
C LEU A 97 6.89 12.35 11.55
N LYS A 98 6.38 13.26 10.71
CA LYS A 98 5.64 14.44 11.13
C LYS A 98 4.13 14.20 11.26
N ASP A 99 3.65 13.02 10.92
CA ASP A 99 2.23 12.71 11.09
C ASP A 99 1.85 12.65 12.58
N VAL A 100 0.66 13.10 12.91
CA VAL A 100 0.09 13.06 14.27
C VAL A 100 -0.04 11.61 14.79
N ALA A 101 -0.29 10.66 13.87
CA ALA A 101 -0.44 9.24 14.17
C ALA A 101 0.29 8.38 13.11
N PRO A 102 1.63 8.38 13.10
CA PRO A 102 2.42 7.80 12.01
C PRO A 102 2.22 6.28 11.83
N ILE A 103 2.04 5.56 12.93
CA ILE A 103 1.75 4.11 12.87
C ILE A 103 0.37 3.86 12.28
N SER A 104 -0.62 4.69 12.59
CA SER A 104 -1.96 4.59 12.01
C SER A 104 -1.94 4.88 10.51
N LEU A 105 -1.20 5.91 10.06
CA LEU A 105 -1.02 6.19 8.64
C LEU A 105 -0.41 4.99 7.90
N LEU A 106 0.66 4.42 8.45
CA LEU A 106 1.28 3.22 7.87
C LEU A 106 0.34 2.02 7.90
N HIS A 107 -0.49 1.88 8.95
CA HIS A 107 -1.47 0.81 9.05
C HIS A 107 -2.52 0.89 7.94
N GLU A 108 -3.10 2.05 7.72
CA GLU A 108 -4.10 2.24 6.65
C GLU A 108 -3.52 1.97 5.25
N VAL A 109 -2.25 2.31 5.02
CA VAL A 109 -1.59 2.08 3.72
C VAL A 109 -1.15 0.63 3.53
N LEU A 110 -0.62 -0.02 4.57
CA LEU A 110 0.09 -1.30 4.46
C LEU A 110 -0.75 -2.52 4.85
N SER A 111 -1.73 -2.36 5.76
CA SER A 111 -2.61 -3.47 6.16
C SER A 111 -3.40 -4.06 5.00
N PRO A 112 -4.00 -3.27 4.08
CA PRO A 112 -4.65 -3.79 2.88
C PRO A 112 -3.71 -4.53 1.92
N LYS A 113 -2.39 -4.34 2.09
CA LYS A 113 -1.32 -4.99 1.31
C LYS A 113 -0.72 -6.21 2.02
N GLY A 114 -1.38 -6.68 3.08
CA GLY A 114 -1.04 -7.91 3.79
C GLY A 114 0.10 -7.78 4.80
N PHE A 115 0.47 -6.57 5.22
CA PHE A 115 1.41 -6.37 6.32
C PHE A 115 0.68 -6.42 7.66
N ASN A 116 1.18 -7.21 8.60
CA ASN A 116 0.63 -7.28 9.94
C ASN A 116 1.15 -6.16 10.86
N ALA A 117 0.51 -5.98 12.02
CA ALA A 117 0.82 -4.90 12.96
C ALA A 117 2.28 -4.94 13.49
N SER A 118 2.91 -6.13 13.58
CA SER A 118 4.32 -6.25 13.98
C SER A 118 5.25 -5.72 12.88
N GLN A 119 5.01 -6.14 11.65
CA GLN A 119 5.77 -5.68 10.48
C GLN A 119 5.65 -4.16 10.30
N ILE A 120 4.46 -3.60 10.48
CA ILE A 120 4.24 -2.14 10.39
C ILE A 120 5.05 -1.40 11.46
N ARG A 121 5.09 -1.90 12.69
CA ARG A 121 5.95 -1.33 13.76
C ARG A 121 7.43 -1.42 13.41
N ASP A 122 7.89 -2.51 12.81
CA ASP A 122 9.28 -2.68 12.41
C ASP A 122 9.66 -1.78 11.23
N ILE A 123 8.74 -1.58 10.29
CA ILE A 123 8.88 -0.57 9.23
C ILE A 123 9.01 0.82 9.86
N TYR A 124 8.11 1.22 10.76
CA TYR A 124 8.17 2.50 11.44
C TYR A 124 9.50 2.70 12.18
N ARG A 125 9.94 1.72 12.96
CA ARG A 125 11.24 1.77 13.66
C ARG A 125 12.41 1.97 12.71
N SER A 126 12.34 1.42 11.50
CA SER A 126 13.37 1.57 10.49
C SER A 126 13.51 2.99 9.93
N LEU A 127 12.48 3.83 10.07
CA LEU A 127 12.50 5.19 9.55
C LEU A 127 13.54 6.09 10.23
N SER A 128 13.80 5.85 11.52
CA SER A 128 14.79 6.59 12.30
C SER A 128 16.23 6.10 12.07
N SER A 129 16.43 5.00 11.33
CA SER A 129 17.75 4.45 11.04
C SER A 129 18.42 5.21 9.90
N SER A 130 19.72 5.39 9.95
CA SER A 130 20.53 5.94 8.85
C SER A 130 20.73 4.95 7.69
N GLN A 131 20.43 3.66 7.88
CA GLN A 131 20.60 2.64 6.85
C GLN A 131 19.46 2.69 5.83
N SER A 132 19.77 3.04 4.57
CA SER A 132 18.86 2.82 3.46
C SER A 132 18.97 1.40 2.90
N GLY A 133 17.93 0.94 2.20
CA GLY A 133 17.93 -0.37 1.55
C GLY A 133 17.28 -1.49 2.37
N LYS A 134 16.71 -1.20 3.55
CA LYS A 134 15.98 -2.21 4.32
C LYS A 134 14.67 -2.56 3.63
N ARG A 135 14.39 -3.87 3.51
CA ARG A 135 13.22 -4.40 2.82
C ARG A 135 12.33 -5.16 3.78
N PHE A 136 11.02 -5.10 3.54
CA PHE A 136 9.99 -5.83 4.27
C PHE A 136 9.02 -6.44 3.27
N PHE A 137 8.52 -7.62 3.58
CA PHE A 137 7.73 -8.40 2.62
C PHE A 137 6.40 -8.84 3.24
N SER A 138 5.32 -8.67 2.51
CA SER A 138 4.07 -9.42 2.69
C SER A 138 3.99 -10.52 1.64
N THR A 139 2.84 -11.18 1.50
CA THR A 139 2.65 -12.20 0.45
C THR A 139 2.82 -11.62 -0.94
N GLU A 140 2.18 -10.47 -1.22
CA GLU A 140 2.14 -9.89 -2.57
C GLU A 140 2.89 -8.57 -2.71
N TRP A 141 3.29 -7.94 -1.61
CA TRP A 141 3.88 -6.62 -1.62
C TRP A 141 5.23 -6.58 -0.94
N GLU A 142 6.01 -5.60 -1.34
CA GLU A 142 7.32 -5.30 -0.79
C GLU A 142 7.38 -3.83 -0.40
N VAL A 143 8.00 -3.55 0.74
CA VAL A 143 8.29 -2.19 1.22
C VAL A 143 9.81 -2.04 1.27
N LEU A 144 10.30 -1.01 0.60
CA LEU A 144 11.71 -0.62 0.63
C LEU A 144 11.87 0.72 1.33
N ARG A 145 12.64 0.74 2.40
CA ARG A 145 13.10 1.98 3.03
C ARG A 145 14.33 2.50 2.26
N ASP A 146 14.17 3.55 1.48
CA ASP A 146 15.26 4.25 0.79
C ASP A 146 15.58 5.57 1.52
N ARG A 147 16.44 6.42 0.94
CA ARG A 147 17.00 7.64 1.55
C ARG A 147 15.94 8.60 2.09
N GLU A 148 14.99 8.99 1.23
CA GLU A 148 13.97 10.01 1.51
C GLU A 148 12.54 9.45 1.53
N TYR A 149 12.36 8.23 0.98
CA TYR A 149 11.05 7.65 0.74
C TYR A 149 10.95 6.22 1.26
N LEU A 150 9.77 5.90 1.71
CA LEU A 150 9.29 4.54 1.85
C LEU A 150 8.60 4.17 0.52
N TRP A 151 9.18 3.23 -0.20
CA TRP A 151 8.64 2.72 -1.45
C TRP A 151 7.84 1.47 -1.17
N ILE A 152 6.67 1.35 -1.79
CA ILE A 152 5.78 0.20 -1.63
C ILE A 152 5.43 -0.27 -3.03
N GLN A 153 5.81 -1.51 -3.36
CA GLN A 153 5.63 -2.10 -4.68
C GLN A 153 4.98 -3.47 -4.57
N LYS A 154 4.09 -3.80 -5.50
CA LYS A 154 3.60 -5.16 -5.66
C LYS A 154 4.71 -6.04 -6.22
N LYS A 155 4.90 -7.24 -5.65
CA LYS A 155 5.82 -8.24 -6.18
C LYS A 155 5.33 -8.69 -7.54
N ASP A 156 6.25 -9.11 -8.39
CA ASP A 156 5.95 -9.67 -9.70
C ASP A 156 5.08 -8.77 -10.60
N SER A 157 5.07 -7.44 -10.31
CA SER A 157 4.49 -6.51 -11.25
C SER A 157 5.18 -6.68 -12.59
N ILE A 158 4.40 -7.07 -13.59
CA ILE A 158 4.89 -7.25 -14.96
C ILE A 158 5.43 -5.92 -15.42
N GLN A 159 6.75 -5.81 -15.46
CA GLN A 159 7.38 -4.66 -16.08
C GLN A 159 7.24 -4.83 -17.58
N LEU A 160 6.46 -3.94 -18.15
CA LEU A 160 6.41 -3.82 -19.60
C LEU A 160 7.82 -3.49 -20.07
N ILE A 161 8.45 -4.43 -20.78
CA ILE A 161 9.65 -4.12 -21.54
C ILE A 161 9.20 -3.07 -22.57
N PRO A 162 9.79 -1.86 -22.57
CA PRO A 162 9.37 -0.84 -23.52
C PRO A 162 9.54 -1.39 -24.94
N GLU A 163 8.52 -1.16 -25.76
CA GLU A 163 8.61 -1.49 -27.17
C GLU A 163 9.69 -0.61 -27.81
N LEU A 164 10.69 -1.26 -28.42
CA LEU A 164 11.75 -0.56 -29.13
C LEU A 164 11.45 -0.56 -30.61
N ILE A 165 11.24 0.62 -31.16
CA ILE A 165 11.13 0.81 -32.60
C ILE A 165 12.51 1.18 -33.12
N ILE A 166 13.04 0.38 -34.03
CA ILE A 166 14.36 0.60 -34.69
C ILE A 166 14.10 1.00 -36.13
N GLU A 167 14.56 2.18 -36.50
CA GLU A 167 14.50 2.71 -37.86
C GLU A 167 15.91 3.01 -38.36
N GLU A 168 16.28 2.52 -39.56
CA GLU A 168 17.51 2.89 -40.22
C GLU A 168 17.26 4.06 -41.15
N ILE A 169 18.00 5.14 -40.97
CA ILE A 169 17.81 6.38 -41.71
C ILE A 169 19.17 6.75 -42.33
N GLU A 170 19.21 6.98 -43.63
CA GLU A 170 20.42 7.52 -44.28
C GLU A 170 20.69 8.96 -43.78
N ARG A 171 21.91 9.18 -43.35
CA ARG A 171 22.36 10.49 -42.91
C ARG A 171 22.57 11.43 -44.09
N THR A 172 21.59 12.25 -44.39
CA THR A 172 21.69 13.35 -45.36
C THR A 172 22.34 14.59 -44.72
N PRO A 173 22.92 15.52 -45.51
CA PRO A 173 23.46 16.77 -44.97
C PRO A 173 22.43 17.65 -44.18
N SER A 174 21.15 17.42 -44.44
CA SER A 174 20.04 18.10 -43.77
C SER A 174 19.51 17.36 -42.54
N PHE A 175 20.05 16.17 -42.19
CA PHE A 175 19.61 15.39 -41.05
C PHE A 175 19.92 16.10 -39.72
N VAL A 176 18.92 16.38 -38.92
CA VAL A 176 19.05 16.96 -37.59
C VAL A 176 18.76 15.87 -36.55
N ILE A 177 19.71 15.64 -35.65
CA ILE A 177 19.51 14.68 -34.55
C ILE A 177 18.35 15.16 -33.68
N PRO A 178 17.27 14.37 -33.51
CA PRO A 178 16.17 14.71 -32.62
C PRO A 178 16.65 14.97 -31.19
N ARG A 179 16.06 15.97 -30.53
CA ARG A 179 16.34 16.28 -29.12
C ARG A 179 15.37 15.61 -28.14
N ASP A 180 14.52 14.73 -28.66
CA ASP A 180 13.60 13.97 -27.82
C ASP A 180 14.40 12.97 -26.97
N LYS A 181 14.14 12.94 -25.66
CA LYS A 181 14.79 12.02 -24.71
C LYS A 181 14.39 10.54 -24.91
N HIS A 182 13.36 10.26 -25.67
CA HIS A 182 12.91 8.91 -26.00
C HIS A 182 13.51 8.41 -27.33
N ILE A 183 14.27 9.21 -28.05
CA ILE A 183 14.90 8.89 -29.31
C ILE A 183 16.43 8.86 -29.14
N ALA A 184 17.04 7.74 -29.43
CA ALA A 184 18.49 7.58 -29.47
C ALA A 184 18.95 7.39 -30.92
N CYS A 185 19.81 8.29 -31.41
CA CYS A 185 20.45 8.14 -32.71
C CYS A 185 21.84 7.53 -32.51
N LEU A 186 22.08 6.38 -33.13
CA LEU A 186 23.30 5.65 -33.06
C LEU A 186 23.89 5.46 -34.49
N ASP A 187 25.20 5.38 -34.58
CA ASP A 187 25.90 5.12 -35.84
C ASP A 187 25.78 3.61 -36.18
N ALA A 188 24.99 3.29 -37.18
CA ALA A 188 24.69 1.91 -37.55
C ALA A 188 25.94 1.10 -37.92
N ASP A 189 26.91 1.74 -38.55
CA ASP A 189 28.17 1.08 -38.95
C ASP A 189 29.05 0.64 -37.77
N LYS A 190 28.77 1.17 -36.60
CA LYS A 190 29.47 0.85 -35.34
C LYS A 190 28.70 -0.10 -34.43
N LEU A 191 27.51 -0.52 -34.83
CA LEU A 191 26.69 -1.44 -34.05
C LEU A 191 26.97 -2.88 -34.43
N ASN A 192 27.09 -3.74 -33.44
CA ASN A 192 27.17 -5.19 -33.63
C ASN A 192 25.75 -5.78 -33.54
N HIS A 193 25.31 -6.49 -34.52
CA HIS A 193 24.02 -7.16 -34.54
C HIS A 193 24.15 -8.65 -34.12
N PRO A 194 23.08 -9.21 -33.47
CA PRO A 194 21.81 -8.60 -33.14
C PRO A 194 21.90 -7.69 -31.88
N LEU A 195 21.08 -6.62 -31.85
CA LEU A 195 20.94 -5.79 -30.68
C LEU A 195 20.06 -6.51 -29.63
N THR A 196 20.47 -6.46 -28.38
CA THR A 196 19.78 -7.10 -27.29
C THR A 196 19.30 -6.04 -26.28
N ILE A 197 18.00 -6.05 -25.95
CA ILE A 197 17.45 -5.26 -24.87
C ILE A 197 17.39 -6.14 -23.62
N ARG A 198 18.01 -5.72 -22.56
CA ARG A 198 17.97 -6.38 -21.26
C ARG A 198 18.06 -5.37 -20.15
N LYS A 199 17.65 -5.78 -18.96
CA LYS A 199 17.97 -5.02 -17.75
C LYS A 199 19.47 -4.94 -17.56
N TRP A 200 19.93 -3.83 -16.94
CA TRP A 200 21.33 -3.71 -16.61
C TRP A 200 21.77 -4.75 -15.57
N GLU A 201 23.01 -5.17 -15.65
CA GLU A 201 23.63 -6.10 -14.74
C GLU A 201 24.81 -5.45 -14.00
N ARG A 202 25.14 -6.03 -12.85
CA ARG A 202 26.28 -5.54 -12.06
C ARG A 202 27.57 -5.70 -12.85
N GLY A 203 28.22 -4.58 -13.14
CA GLY A 203 29.45 -4.54 -13.92
C GLY A 203 29.29 -3.86 -15.27
N ASP A 204 28.06 -3.63 -15.74
CA ASP A 204 27.80 -2.91 -16.99
C ASP A 204 28.41 -1.51 -16.98
N LYS A 205 29.04 -1.18 -18.11
CA LYS A 205 29.74 0.09 -18.31
C LYS A 205 29.39 0.67 -19.67
N PHE A 206 29.35 1.97 -19.75
CA PHE A 206 29.21 2.72 -21.00
C PHE A 206 30.13 3.93 -21.01
N VAL A 207 30.32 4.54 -22.15
CA VAL A 207 31.04 5.82 -22.30
C VAL A 207 29.99 6.91 -22.44
N PRO A 208 29.85 7.81 -21.45
CA PRO A 208 28.92 8.92 -21.57
C PRO A 208 29.34 9.88 -22.70
N LEU A 209 28.36 10.48 -23.36
CA LEU A 209 28.61 11.47 -24.40
C LEU A 209 29.46 12.63 -23.85
N GLY A 210 30.56 12.94 -24.56
CA GLY A 210 31.50 14.00 -24.16
C GLY A 210 32.56 13.60 -23.11
N MET A 211 32.61 12.31 -22.73
CA MET A 211 33.62 11.79 -21.81
C MET A 211 34.52 10.76 -22.48
N ASN A 212 35.80 10.71 -22.13
CA ASN A 212 36.76 9.74 -22.64
C ASN A 212 36.85 8.47 -21.77
N GLY A 213 36.17 8.43 -20.63
CA GLY A 213 36.23 7.33 -19.66
C GLY A 213 34.98 6.47 -19.61
N LYS A 214 35.15 5.18 -19.27
CA LYS A 214 34.01 4.29 -19.01
C LYS A 214 33.40 4.58 -17.64
N LYS A 215 32.07 4.73 -17.57
CA LYS A 215 31.29 4.88 -16.35
C LYS A 215 30.44 3.62 -16.12
N LYS A 216 30.38 3.16 -14.88
CA LYS A 216 29.48 2.05 -14.53
C LYS A 216 28.02 2.53 -14.60
N VAL A 217 27.12 1.70 -15.09
CA VAL A 217 25.67 1.98 -15.11
C VAL A 217 25.16 2.20 -13.67
N SER A 218 25.62 1.38 -12.72
CA SER A 218 25.28 1.53 -11.30
C SER A 218 25.62 2.91 -10.74
N ASP A 219 26.79 3.46 -11.10
CA ASP A 219 27.25 4.77 -10.62
C ASP A 219 26.45 5.89 -11.28
N TYR A 220 26.17 5.76 -12.58
CA TYR A 220 25.31 6.70 -13.29
C TYR A 220 23.90 6.78 -12.67
N LEU A 221 23.28 5.64 -12.39
CA LEU A 221 21.96 5.57 -11.76
C LEU A 221 21.99 6.16 -10.33
N THR A 222 23.11 5.99 -9.62
CA THR A 222 23.31 6.58 -8.29
C THR A 222 23.39 8.10 -8.37
N ASP A 223 24.16 8.63 -9.32
CA ASP A 223 24.32 10.08 -9.53
C ASP A 223 22.98 10.73 -9.94
N LYS A 224 22.16 9.99 -10.68
CA LYS A 224 20.79 10.39 -11.04
C LYS A 224 19.79 10.22 -9.89
N LYS A 225 20.24 9.78 -8.70
CA LYS A 225 19.43 9.57 -7.50
C LYS A 225 18.27 8.58 -7.66
N TYR A 226 18.40 7.61 -8.58
CA TYR A 226 17.42 6.54 -8.69
C TYR A 226 17.35 5.74 -7.40
N SER A 227 16.11 5.43 -6.95
CA SER A 227 15.86 4.49 -5.86
C SER A 227 16.32 3.07 -6.24
N LEU A 228 16.48 2.18 -5.26
CA LEU A 228 16.83 0.79 -5.54
C LEU A 228 15.81 0.13 -6.45
N PHE A 229 14.51 0.34 -6.24
CA PHE A 229 13.46 -0.18 -7.13
C PHE A 229 13.57 0.39 -8.56
N GLN A 230 13.83 1.68 -8.70
CA GLN A 230 14.04 2.26 -10.02
C GLN A 230 15.28 1.72 -10.71
N LYS A 231 16.35 1.42 -9.96
CA LYS A 231 17.56 0.81 -10.52
C LYS A 231 17.34 -0.64 -10.99
N GLU A 232 16.59 -1.42 -10.22
CA GLU A 232 16.26 -2.81 -10.56
C GLU A 232 15.33 -2.90 -11.78
N ASN A 233 14.72 -1.79 -12.15
CA ASN A 233 13.70 -1.69 -13.18
C ASN A 233 14.18 -0.97 -14.45
N GLN A 234 15.48 -0.66 -14.54
CA GLN A 234 16.11 -0.05 -15.74
C GLN A 234 16.64 -1.09 -16.70
#